data_c4ed5014f1f2147e20965077579a3d9d
#
_entry.id   c4ed5014f1f2147e20965077579a3d9d
#
_cell.length_a   1.000
_cell.length_b   1.000
_cell.length_c   1.000
_cell.angle_alpha   90.00
_cell.angle_beta   90.00
_cell.angle_gamma   90.00
#
_symmetry.space_group_name_H-M   'P 1'
#
loop_
_entity.id
_entity.type
_entity.pdbx_description
1 polymer ?
#
loop_
_entity_poly.entity_id
_entity_poly.type
_entity_poly.pdbx_seq_one_letter_code
_entity_poly.pdbx_strand_id
1 'polypeptide(L)'
;MLTKKNSEALEHFSEKLEVEGRSLWQDARRRFMHNRAAVSSLFILVLITLFVVLAPMLSQFAYDDTDWAMMSAAPSLESGHYFGTDSSGRDLLVRVAIGGRISLMVGVAAALVAVVVGTLYGAMSGYLGGKIDSVMMRLLEILNSFPFMFFVILLVTFFGQNILLIFVAIGMVSWLDMARIVRGQTLGLKRKEFIEAALVCGVSTRNIVLRHIVPNVLGVVVVYASLLVPSMILFESFLSFLGLGTQEPLSSWGALLSDGANSMEVSPWLLLFPAGFLVVTLFCFNFIGDGLRDALDPKDR
;
A
#
# COMPACT_ATOMS: atom_id res chain seq x y z
N MET A 1 3.36 -62.23 -11.78
CA MET A 1 1.89 -62.10 -11.89
C MET A 1 1.41 -61.27 -10.67
N LEU A 2 1.08 -60.04 -10.86
CA LEU A 2 0.47 -59.22 -9.80
C LEU A 2 -0.95 -59.74 -9.60
N THR A 3 -1.30 -60.16 -8.39
CA THR A 3 -2.62 -60.66 -8.08
C THR A 3 -3.64 -59.50 -8.22
N LYS A 4 -4.86 -59.80 -8.70
CA LYS A 4 -5.95 -58.87 -8.92
C LYS A 4 -6.18 -57.92 -7.72
N LYS A 5 -5.93 -58.42 -6.53
CA LYS A 5 -5.98 -57.71 -5.26
C LYS A 5 -4.91 -56.62 -5.11
N ASN A 6 -3.74 -56.78 -5.75
CA ASN A 6 -2.67 -55.77 -5.74
C ASN A 6 -2.91 -54.67 -6.79
N SER A 7 -3.61 -54.98 -7.91
CA SER A 7 -3.99 -53.94 -8.89
C SER A 7 -5.11 -53.04 -8.35
N GLU A 8 -6.12 -53.63 -7.68
CA GLU A 8 -7.19 -52.85 -7.02
C GLU A 8 -6.65 -51.96 -5.87
N ALA A 9 -5.66 -52.48 -5.12
CA ALA A 9 -4.99 -51.70 -4.09
C ALA A 9 -4.15 -50.54 -4.67
N LEU A 10 -3.51 -50.75 -5.82
CA LEU A 10 -2.76 -49.72 -6.54
C LEU A 10 -3.67 -48.67 -7.20
N GLU A 11 -4.81 -49.10 -7.76
CA GLU A 11 -5.83 -48.17 -8.28
C GLU A 11 -6.43 -47.32 -7.14
N HIS A 12 -6.79 -47.93 -6.04
CA HIS A 12 -7.31 -47.23 -4.87
C HIS A 12 -6.25 -46.31 -4.23
N PHE A 13 -4.96 -46.62 -4.36
CA PHE A 13 -3.85 -45.76 -3.93
C PHE A 13 -3.61 -44.61 -4.92
N SER A 14 -3.75 -44.88 -6.23
CA SER A 14 -3.67 -43.84 -7.27
C SER A 14 -4.85 -42.88 -7.23
N GLU A 15 -6.08 -43.36 -6.97
CA GLU A 15 -7.25 -42.47 -6.74
C GLU A 15 -7.10 -41.60 -5.47
N LYS A 16 -6.47 -42.12 -4.40
CA LYS A 16 -6.14 -41.32 -3.22
C LYS A 16 -4.98 -40.34 -3.43
N LEU A 17 -4.18 -40.52 -4.48
CA LEU A 17 -3.09 -39.66 -4.88
C LEU A 17 -3.51 -38.65 -5.96
N GLU A 18 -4.77 -38.64 -6.41
CA GLU A 18 -5.30 -37.47 -7.12
C GLU A 18 -5.35 -36.29 -6.15
N VAL A 19 -4.18 -35.67 -5.98
CA VAL A 19 -4.05 -34.38 -5.34
C VAL A 19 -4.83 -33.39 -6.22
N GLU A 20 -6.03 -33.03 -5.80
CA GLU A 20 -6.77 -31.94 -6.46
C GLU A 20 -5.81 -30.78 -6.70
N GLY A 21 -5.55 -30.46 -7.96
CA GLY A 21 -4.64 -29.39 -8.36
C GLY A 21 -5.13 -28.08 -7.77
N ARG A 22 -4.52 -27.63 -6.68
CA ARG A 22 -4.88 -26.37 -6.03
C ARG A 22 -4.33 -25.20 -6.81
N SER A 23 -5.12 -24.16 -6.98
CA SER A 23 -4.64 -22.94 -7.60
C SER A 23 -3.63 -22.24 -6.68
N LEU A 24 -2.64 -21.55 -7.26
CA LEU A 24 -1.65 -20.74 -6.52
C LEU A 24 -2.28 -19.81 -5.48
N TRP A 25 -3.41 -19.23 -5.81
CA TRP A 25 -4.14 -18.29 -4.96
C TRP A 25 -4.89 -18.97 -3.81
N GLN A 26 -5.34 -20.21 -4.00
CA GLN A 26 -5.96 -21.00 -2.92
C GLN A 26 -4.93 -21.37 -1.86
N ASP A 27 -3.73 -21.79 -2.29
CA ASP A 27 -2.64 -22.13 -1.37
C ASP A 27 -2.13 -20.89 -0.65
N ALA A 28 -1.94 -19.78 -1.37
CA ALA A 28 -1.54 -18.50 -0.78
C ALA A 28 -2.56 -18.02 0.27
N ARG A 29 -3.87 -18.08 -0.05
CA ARG A 29 -4.92 -17.74 0.92
C ARG A 29 -4.84 -18.60 2.18
N ARG A 30 -4.66 -19.91 2.03
CA ARG A 30 -4.58 -20.84 3.17
C ARG A 30 -3.38 -20.52 4.06
N ARG A 31 -2.20 -20.29 3.47
CA ARG A 31 -0.97 -19.93 4.19
C ARG A 31 -1.12 -18.58 4.90
N PHE A 32 -1.65 -17.58 4.22
CA PHE A 32 -1.93 -16.27 4.81
C PHE A 32 -2.85 -16.39 6.03
N MET A 33 -3.94 -17.16 5.94
CA MET A 33 -4.88 -17.36 7.05
C MET A 33 -4.28 -18.14 8.22
N HIS A 34 -3.17 -18.84 8.03
CA HIS A 34 -2.41 -19.50 9.13
C HIS A 34 -1.44 -18.54 9.83
N ASN A 35 -1.07 -17.42 9.20
CA ASN A 35 -0.22 -16.39 9.80
C ASN A 35 -1.06 -15.50 10.73
N ARG A 36 -0.98 -15.78 12.04
CA ARG A 36 -1.77 -15.08 13.06
C ARG A 36 -1.48 -13.57 13.09
N ALA A 37 -0.21 -13.17 12.87
CA ALA A 37 0.17 -11.76 12.86
C ALA A 37 -0.48 -11.02 11.68
N ALA A 38 -0.44 -11.60 10.48
CA ALA A 38 -1.06 -11.02 9.30
C ALA A 38 -2.60 -10.92 9.43
N VAL A 39 -3.25 -11.98 9.95
CA VAL A 39 -4.71 -12.00 10.13
C VAL A 39 -5.15 -11.02 11.20
N SER A 40 -4.47 -10.95 12.36
CA SER A 40 -4.79 -9.97 13.40
C SER A 40 -4.57 -8.53 12.91
N SER A 41 -3.50 -8.28 12.15
CA SER A 41 -3.23 -6.99 11.53
C SER A 41 -4.29 -6.59 10.51
N LEU A 42 -4.75 -7.54 9.69
CA LEU A 42 -5.85 -7.30 8.76
C LEU A 42 -7.14 -6.91 9.51
N PHE A 43 -7.45 -7.61 10.60
CA PHE A 43 -8.62 -7.29 11.44
C PHE A 43 -8.51 -5.88 12.04
N ILE A 44 -7.35 -5.52 12.61
CA ILE A 44 -7.10 -4.18 13.17
C ILE A 44 -7.22 -3.11 12.07
N LEU A 45 -6.66 -3.35 10.88
CA LEU A 45 -6.74 -2.40 9.76
C LEU A 45 -8.19 -2.20 9.30
N VAL A 46 -9.02 -3.26 9.29
CA VAL A 46 -10.46 -3.16 9.02
C VAL A 46 -11.14 -2.29 10.09
N LEU A 47 -10.82 -2.48 11.38
CA LEU A 47 -11.37 -1.64 12.44
C LEU A 47 -10.96 -0.17 12.29
N ILE A 48 -9.70 0.11 11.96
CA ILE A 48 -9.23 1.48 11.69
C ILE A 48 -9.98 2.07 10.49
N THR A 49 -10.14 1.29 9.41
CA THR A 49 -10.89 1.73 8.22
C THR A 49 -12.35 2.03 8.55
N LEU A 50 -12.99 1.19 9.34
CA LEU A 50 -14.36 1.43 9.82
C LEU A 50 -14.42 2.69 10.70
N PHE A 51 -13.46 2.88 11.60
CA PHE A 51 -13.37 4.08 12.44
C PHE A 51 -13.26 5.35 11.58
N VAL A 52 -12.33 5.43 10.61
CA VAL A 52 -12.14 6.64 9.79
C VAL A 52 -13.34 6.94 8.88
N VAL A 53 -14.15 5.92 8.56
CA VAL A 53 -15.37 6.10 7.76
C VAL A 53 -16.57 6.45 8.64
N LEU A 54 -16.77 5.73 9.74
CA LEU A 54 -18.00 5.82 10.54
C LEU A 54 -17.93 6.91 11.61
N ALA A 55 -16.77 7.15 12.23
CA ALA A 55 -16.69 8.10 13.34
C ALA A 55 -17.16 9.52 12.95
N PRO A 56 -16.79 10.10 11.79
CA PRO A 56 -17.31 11.40 11.38
C PRO A 56 -18.82 11.42 11.07
N MET A 57 -19.40 10.25 10.77
CA MET A 57 -20.84 10.14 10.48
C MET A 57 -21.69 9.97 11.75
N LEU A 58 -21.08 9.40 12.79
CA LEU A 58 -21.75 9.11 14.05
C LEU A 58 -21.50 10.20 15.10
N SER A 59 -20.49 11.05 14.90
CA SER A 59 -20.19 12.15 15.81
C SER A 59 -21.24 13.27 15.69
N GLN A 60 -21.49 13.90 16.81
CA GLN A 60 -22.28 15.15 16.87
C GLN A 60 -21.47 16.40 16.45
N PHE A 61 -20.14 16.28 16.37
CA PHE A 61 -19.24 17.36 16.00
C PHE A 61 -18.84 17.22 14.54
N ALA A 62 -18.79 18.34 13.80
CA ALA A 62 -18.14 18.38 12.50
C ALA A 62 -16.62 18.60 12.66
N TYR A 63 -15.85 18.24 11.64
CA TYR A 63 -14.37 18.28 11.69
C TYR A 63 -13.82 19.72 11.69
N ASP A 64 -14.61 20.69 11.26
CA ASP A 64 -14.32 22.12 11.14
C ASP A 64 -15.07 23.00 12.15
N ASP A 65 -15.98 22.40 12.94
CA ASP A 65 -16.68 23.12 14.01
C ASP A 65 -15.70 23.54 15.10
N THR A 66 -15.69 24.84 15.41
CA THR A 66 -14.85 25.45 16.44
C THR A 66 -15.63 25.79 17.66
N ASP A 67 -15.20 25.30 18.83
CA ASP A 67 -15.75 25.69 20.14
C ASP A 67 -14.69 26.45 20.94
N TRP A 68 -14.78 27.77 20.91
CA TRP A 68 -13.83 28.64 21.60
C TRP A 68 -13.86 28.51 23.14
N ALA A 69 -14.94 27.92 23.70
CA ALA A 69 -15.03 27.64 25.13
C ALA A 69 -14.27 26.37 25.53
N MET A 70 -13.99 25.50 24.55
CA MET A 70 -13.36 24.19 24.75
C MET A 70 -11.99 24.09 24.06
N MET A 71 -11.26 25.20 23.95
CA MET A 71 -9.90 25.21 23.35
C MET A 71 -8.94 24.36 24.20
N SER A 72 -8.19 23.49 23.52
CA SER A 72 -7.21 22.60 24.15
C SER A 72 -7.75 21.82 25.36
N ALA A 73 -9.03 21.45 25.33
CA ALA A 73 -9.65 20.70 26.40
C ALA A 73 -9.16 19.24 26.38
N ALA A 74 -8.88 18.71 27.57
CA ALA A 74 -8.46 17.32 27.74
C ALA A 74 -9.56 16.32 27.35
N PRO A 75 -9.21 15.07 27.01
CA PRO A 75 -10.17 14.01 26.75
C PRO A 75 -11.20 13.88 27.90
N SER A 76 -12.51 13.93 27.56
CA SER A 76 -13.59 13.88 28.53
C SER A 76 -14.81 13.15 28.00
N LEU A 77 -15.41 12.31 28.85
CA LEU A 77 -16.68 11.64 28.56
C LEU A 77 -17.88 12.58 28.78
N GLU A 78 -17.75 13.55 29.67
CA GLU A 78 -18.84 14.47 30.03
C GLU A 78 -19.11 15.49 28.90
N SER A 79 -18.03 16.01 28.28
CA SER A 79 -18.16 16.95 27.16
C SER A 79 -18.43 16.26 25.81
N GLY A 80 -18.26 14.92 25.73
CA GLY A 80 -18.35 14.16 24.49
C GLY A 80 -17.09 14.24 23.61
N HIS A 81 -16.09 15.03 24.00
CA HIS A 81 -14.79 15.11 23.34
C HIS A 81 -13.86 13.99 23.79
N TYR A 82 -14.11 12.76 23.30
CA TYR A 82 -13.43 11.54 23.76
C TYR A 82 -11.89 11.58 23.58
N PHE A 83 -11.38 12.27 22.58
CA PHE A 83 -9.95 12.48 22.37
C PHE A 83 -9.49 13.90 22.77
N GLY A 84 -10.39 14.71 23.33
CA GLY A 84 -10.16 16.12 23.62
C GLY A 84 -10.35 16.98 22.38
N THR A 85 -9.89 18.23 22.48
CA THR A 85 -10.01 19.23 21.41
C THR A 85 -8.64 19.83 21.06
N ASP A 86 -8.53 20.42 19.88
CA ASP A 86 -7.36 21.15 19.45
C ASP A 86 -7.30 22.61 19.94
N SER A 87 -6.30 23.37 19.51
CA SER A 87 -6.12 24.78 19.88
C SER A 87 -7.25 25.69 19.42
N SER A 88 -8.09 25.26 18.48
CA SER A 88 -9.29 25.98 18.01
C SER A 88 -10.58 25.42 18.58
N GLY A 89 -10.51 24.47 19.52
CA GLY A 89 -11.67 23.81 20.11
C GLY A 89 -12.35 22.76 19.22
N ARG A 90 -11.72 22.35 18.12
CA ARG A 90 -12.26 21.34 17.21
C ARG A 90 -12.09 19.94 17.80
N ASP A 91 -13.06 19.05 17.60
CA ASP A 91 -13.04 17.68 18.13
C ASP A 91 -11.92 16.84 17.50
N LEU A 92 -11.00 16.35 18.34
CA LEU A 92 -9.83 15.60 17.88
C LEU A 92 -10.19 14.22 17.35
N LEU A 93 -11.23 13.55 17.89
CA LEU A 93 -11.63 12.22 17.41
C LEU A 93 -12.06 12.29 15.94
N VAL A 94 -12.89 13.27 15.60
CA VAL A 94 -13.35 13.48 14.21
C VAL A 94 -12.20 13.88 13.32
N ARG A 95 -11.31 14.76 13.78
CA ARG A 95 -10.12 15.18 13.03
C ARG A 95 -9.16 14.01 12.77
N VAL A 96 -8.93 13.12 13.75
CA VAL A 96 -8.13 11.90 13.57
C VAL A 96 -8.77 10.95 12.57
N ALA A 97 -10.10 10.84 12.58
CA ALA A 97 -10.82 10.00 11.61
C ALA A 97 -10.72 10.57 10.18
N ILE A 98 -11.00 11.86 9.99
CA ILE A 98 -10.88 12.52 8.66
C ILE A 98 -9.43 12.50 8.19
N GLY A 99 -8.47 12.81 9.08
CA GLY A 99 -7.04 12.74 8.76
C GLY A 99 -6.60 11.35 8.33
N GLY A 100 -7.10 10.31 9.01
CA GLY A 100 -6.85 8.92 8.63
C GLY A 100 -7.44 8.56 7.28
N ARG A 101 -8.64 9.05 6.95
CA ARG A 101 -9.24 8.87 5.62
C ARG A 101 -8.34 9.45 4.54
N ILE A 102 -7.80 10.64 4.74
CA ILE A 102 -6.90 11.31 3.79
C ILE A 102 -5.59 10.53 3.66
N SER A 103 -4.90 10.23 4.78
CA SER A 103 -3.63 9.52 4.75
C SER A 103 -3.74 8.12 4.13
N LEU A 104 -4.82 7.36 4.43
CA LEU A 104 -5.08 6.06 3.80
C LEU A 104 -5.36 6.18 2.30
N MET A 105 -6.20 7.16 1.89
CA MET A 105 -6.48 7.39 0.47
C MET A 105 -5.22 7.75 -0.32
N VAL A 106 -4.37 8.64 0.21
CA VAL A 106 -3.11 9.01 -0.42
C VAL A 106 -2.21 7.78 -0.54
N GLY A 107 -2.00 7.04 0.55
CA GLY A 107 -1.14 5.86 0.53
C GLY A 107 -1.58 4.79 -0.47
N VAL A 108 -2.86 4.43 -0.46
CA VAL A 108 -3.42 3.41 -1.36
C VAL A 108 -3.40 3.88 -2.82
N ALA A 109 -3.81 5.12 -3.09
CA ALA A 109 -3.86 5.64 -4.46
C ALA A 109 -2.45 5.78 -5.06
N ALA A 110 -1.47 6.27 -4.30
CA ALA A 110 -0.08 6.35 -4.74
C ALA A 110 0.51 4.96 -5.02
N ALA A 111 0.25 3.98 -4.14
CA ALA A 111 0.66 2.60 -4.36
C ALA A 111 0.01 1.99 -5.61
N LEU A 112 -1.25 2.29 -5.88
CA LEU A 112 -1.98 1.82 -7.06
C LEU A 112 -1.38 2.37 -8.35
N VAL A 113 -1.04 3.67 -8.38
CA VAL A 113 -0.31 4.28 -9.51
C VAL A 113 1.04 3.60 -9.72
N ALA A 114 1.81 3.40 -8.64
CA ALA A 114 3.09 2.72 -8.69
C ALA A 114 2.98 1.29 -9.24
N VAL A 115 1.97 0.55 -8.80
CA VAL A 115 1.67 -0.81 -9.27
C VAL A 115 1.37 -0.82 -10.78
N VAL A 116 0.44 0.01 -11.23
CA VAL A 116 0.01 0.00 -12.64
C VAL A 116 1.14 0.48 -13.54
N VAL A 117 1.69 1.66 -13.28
CA VAL A 117 2.73 2.25 -14.14
C VAL A 117 4.02 1.44 -14.07
N GLY A 118 4.48 1.10 -12.85
CA GLY A 118 5.72 0.36 -12.65
C GLY A 118 5.67 -1.05 -13.24
N THR A 119 4.54 -1.75 -13.07
CA THR A 119 4.39 -3.11 -13.64
C THR A 119 4.42 -3.09 -15.16
N LEU A 120 3.66 -2.20 -15.79
CA LEU A 120 3.64 -2.10 -17.26
C LEU A 120 4.99 -1.67 -17.81
N TYR A 121 5.61 -0.64 -17.21
CA TYR A 121 6.92 -0.15 -17.62
C TYR A 121 8.01 -1.21 -17.46
N GLY A 122 8.10 -1.84 -16.30
CA GLY A 122 9.08 -2.88 -16.02
C GLY A 122 8.91 -4.12 -16.87
N ALA A 123 7.67 -4.57 -17.09
CA ALA A 123 7.36 -5.71 -17.95
C ALA A 123 7.75 -5.43 -19.43
N MET A 124 7.44 -4.23 -19.94
CA MET A 124 7.82 -3.84 -21.29
C MET A 124 9.35 -3.75 -21.45
N SER A 125 10.02 -3.07 -20.50
CA SER A 125 11.48 -2.93 -20.51
C SER A 125 12.18 -4.28 -20.49
N GLY A 126 11.84 -5.15 -19.54
CA GLY A 126 12.43 -6.48 -19.44
C GLY A 126 12.17 -7.39 -20.64
N TYR A 127 10.95 -7.32 -21.21
CA TYR A 127 10.60 -8.13 -22.37
C TYR A 127 11.29 -7.68 -23.65
N LEU A 128 11.25 -6.39 -23.98
CA LEU A 128 11.87 -5.84 -25.19
C LEU A 128 13.40 -5.99 -25.15
N GLY A 129 14.02 -5.67 -24.03
CA GLY A 129 15.47 -5.84 -23.85
C GLY A 129 16.32 -4.91 -24.70
N GLY A 130 17.61 -5.20 -24.80
CA GLY A 130 18.56 -4.51 -25.66
C GLY A 130 18.64 -2.99 -25.45
N LYS A 131 18.67 -2.21 -26.53
CA LYS A 131 18.78 -0.75 -26.48
C LYS A 131 17.55 -0.08 -25.86
N ILE A 132 16.35 -0.64 -26.07
CA ILE A 132 15.09 -0.11 -25.52
C ILE A 132 15.12 -0.20 -23.99
N ASP A 133 15.46 -1.37 -23.46
CA ASP A 133 15.64 -1.57 -22.02
C ASP A 133 16.67 -0.61 -21.43
N SER A 134 17.82 -0.45 -22.08
CA SER A 134 18.86 0.45 -21.63
C SER A 134 18.39 1.91 -21.57
N VAL A 135 17.64 2.38 -22.58
CA VAL A 135 17.09 3.75 -22.60
C VAL A 135 16.04 3.91 -21.50
N MET A 136 15.12 2.94 -21.37
CA MET A 136 14.08 2.97 -20.34
C MET A 136 14.70 2.99 -18.94
N MET A 137 15.70 2.17 -18.66
CA MET A 137 16.37 2.17 -17.35
C MET A 137 17.18 3.45 -17.11
N ARG A 138 17.82 4.01 -18.12
CA ARG A 138 18.51 5.30 -17.99
C ARG A 138 17.54 6.43 -17.64
N LEU A 139 16.34 6.41 -18.21
CA LEU A 139 15.29 7.38 -17.83
C LEU A 139 14.92 7.25 -16.36
N LEU A 140 14.74 6.01 -15.86
CA LEU A 140 14.49 5.77 -14.42
C LEU A 140 15.64 6.29 -13.54
N GLU A 141 16.89 6.08 -13.95
CA GLU A 141 18.06 6.56 -13.21
C GLU A 141 18.09 8.10 -13.15
N ILE A 142 17.80 8.78 -14.25
CA ILE A 142 17.72 10.24 -14.30
C ILE A 142 16.62 10.74 -13.37
N LEU A 143 15.41 10.17 -13.43
CA LEU A 143 14.31 10.56 -12.55
C LEU A 143 14.64 10.31 -11.06
N ASN A 144 15.30 9.19 -10.75
CA ASN A 144 15.69 8.85 -9.38
C ASN A 144 16.86 9.70 -8.85
N SER A 145 17.61 10.35 -9.72
CA SER A 145 18.71 11.24 -9.34
C SER A 145 18.21 12.60 -8.81
N PHE A 146 16.95 12.95 -9.10
CA PHE A 146 16.34 14.14 -8.55
C PHE A 146 15.98 13.95 -7.08
N PRO A 147 16.44 14.84 -6.17
CA PRO A 147 16.02 14.77 -4.78
C PRO A 147 14.50 15.00 -4.68
N PHE A 148 13.77 13.99 -4.22
CA PHE A 148 12.31 14.00 -4.14
C PHE A 148 11.76 15.26 -3.45
N MET A 149 12.36 15.66 -2.32
CA MET A 149 11.92 16.83 -1.57
C MET A 149 11.99 18.14 -2.38
N PHE A 150 13.06 18.32 -3.17
CA PHE A 150 13.14 19.50 -4.06
C PHE A 150 12.03 19.53 -5.10
N PHE A 151 11.70 18.36 -5.65
CA PHE A 151 10.61 18.25 -6.62
C PHE A 151 9.26 18.63 -5.98
N VAL A 152 8.98 18.14 -4.77
CA VAL A 152 7.76 18.52 -4.04
C VAL A 152 7.71 20.00 -3.72
N ILE A 153 8.82 20.58 -3.21
CA ILE A 153 8.91 22.00 -2.90
C ILE A 153 8.64 22.84 -4.16
N LEU A 154 9.24 22.48 -5.31
CA LEU A 154 8.98 23.16 -6.56
C LEU A 154 7.51 23.07 -6.97
N LEU A 155 6.89 21.87 -6.89
CA LEU A 155 5.48 21.71 -7.21
C LEU A 155 4.60 22.60 -6.33
N VAL A 156 4.82 22.58 -5.02
CA VAL A 156 4.04 23.39 -4.06
C VAL A 156 4.28 24.89 -4.29
N THR A 157 5.51 25.30 -4.61
CA THR A 157 5.86 26.70 -4.86
C THR A 157 5.18 27.26 -6.13
N PHE A 158 5.12 26.46 -7.21
CA PHE A 158 4.56 26.92 -8.49
C PHE A 158 3.04 26.74 -8.58
N PHE A 159 2.48 25.70 -7.98
CA PHE A 159 1.07 25.33 -8.15
C PHE A 159 0.24 25.50 -6.88
N GLY A 160 0.87 25.93 -5.78
CA GLY A 160 0.23 26.06 -4.47
C GLY A 160 0.07 24.70 -3.75
N GLN A 161 -0.48 24.76 -2.55
CA GLN A 161 -0.70 23.60 -1.69
C GLN A 161 -2.03 22.95 -2.04
N ASN A 162 -1.98 21.75 -2.61
CA ASN A 162 -3.17 21.00 -3.00
C ASN A 162 -2.91 19.50 -2.81
N ILE A 163 -3.87 18.78 -2.23
CA ILE A 163 -3.79 17.34 -2.00
C ILE A 163 -3.54 16.55 -3.30
N LEU A 164 -4.09 17.01 -4.42
CA LEU A 164 -3.87 16.38 -5.72
C LEU A 164 -2.40 16.43 -6.13
N LEU A 165 -1.70 17.55 -5.83
CA LEU A 165 -0.27 17.67 -6.11
C LEU A 165 0.58 16.71 -5.28
N ILE A 166 0.17 16.44 -4.03
CA ILE A 166 0.83 15.43 -3.18
C ILE A 166 0.70 14.05 -3.82
N PHE A 167 -0.52 13.70 -4.28
CA PHE A 167 -0.74 12.43 -5.01
C PHE A 167 0.17 12.31 -6.24
N VAL A 168 0.24 13.37 -7.04
CA VAL A 168 1.10 13.40 -8.23
C VAL A 168 2.56 13.26 -7.85
N ALA A 169 3.04 14.02 -6.87
CA ALA A 169 4.43 14.00 -6.43
C ALA A 169 4.85 12.63 -5.91
N ILE A 170 4.07 12.04 -4.99
CA ILE A 170 4.35 10.72 -4.44
C ILE A 170 4.24 9.65 -5.54
N GLY A 171 3.20 9.71 -6.35
CA GLY A 171 2.98 8.77 -7.44
C GLY A 171 4.09 8.78 -8.50
N MET A 172 4.65 9.96 -8.81
CA MET A 172 5.74 10.12 -9.80
C MET A 172 7.06 9.46 -9.39
N VAL A 173 7.28 9.19 -8.11
CA VAL A 173 8.51 8.57 -7.63
C VAL A 173 8.31 7.08 -7.28
N SER A 174 7.15 6.74 -6.77
CA SER A 174 6.88 5.42 -6.22
C SER A 174 6.90 4.28 -7.24
N TRP A 175 6.62 4.56 -8.52
CA TRP A 175 6.59 3.55 -9.58
C TRP A 175 7.98 3.12 -10.07
N LEU A 176 9.03 3.91 -9.77
CA LEU A 176 10.39 3.65 -10.26
C LEU A 176 10.95 2.33 -9.73
N ASP A 177 10.79 2.06 -8.44
CA ASP A 177 11.28 0.83 -7.82
C ASP A 177 10.44 -0.39 -8.24
N MET A 178 9.11 -0.22 -8.33
CA MET A 178 8.24 -1.27 -8.89
C MET A 178 8.66 -1.66 -10.30
N ALA A 179 8.99 -0.68 -11.15
CA ALA A 179 9.45 -0.94 -12.52
C ALA A 179 10.75 -1.75 -12.55
N ARG A 180 11.73 -1.45 -11.67
CA ARG A 180 12.98 -2.21 -11.57
C ARG A 180 12.75 -3.66 -11.13
N ILE A 181 11.89 -3.86 -10.14
CA ILE A 181 11.55 -5.19 -9.63
C ILE A 181 10.87 -6.02 -10.70
N VAL A 182 9.84 -5.48 -11.33
CA VAL A 182 9.09 -6.17 -12.38
C VAL A 182 9.97 -6.45 -13.60
N ARG A 183 10.86 -5.52 -13.98
CA ARG A 183 11.86 -5.78 -15.04
C ARG A 183 12.74 -6.97 -14.69
N GLY A 184 13.26 -7.04 -13.46
CA GLY A 184 14.06 -8.17 -13.00
C GLY A 184 13.34 -9.51 -13.13
N GLN A 185 12.08 -9.58 -12.70
CA GLN A 185 11.24 -10.77 -12.85
C GLN A 185 10.98 -11.12 -14.33
N THR A 186 10.70 -10.11 -15.14
CA THR A 186 10.42 -10.28 -16.58
C THR A 186 11.62 -10.86 -17.34
N LEU A 187 12.84 -10.46 -17.00
CA LEU A 187 14.06 -11.01 -17.62
C LEU A 187 14.19 -12.52 -17.37
N GLY A 188 13.77 -13.01 -16.19
CA GLY A 188 13.71 -14.43 -15.88
C GLY A 188 12.58 -15.15 -16.65
N LEU A 189 11.39 -14.56 -16.67
CA LEU A 189 10.21 -15.13 -17.34
C LEU A 189 10.36 -15.21 -18.85
N LYS A 190 11.01 -14.22 -19.47
CA LYS A 190 11.22 -14.16 -20.92
C LYS A 190 11.91 -15.41 -21.50
N ARG A 191 12.68 -16.11 -20.68
CA ARG A 191 13.45 -17.31 -21.07
C ARG A 191 12.68 -18.61 -20.79
N LYS A 192 11.43 -18.55 -20.41
CA LYS A 192 10.61 -19.73 -20.13
C LYS A 192 9.98 -20.27 -21.40
N GLU A 193 9.88 -21.59 -21.50
CA GLU A 193 9.37 -22.32 -22.67
C GLU A 193 7.99 -21.86 -23.12
N PHE A 194 7.08 -21.50 -22.19
CA PHE A 194 5.75 -21.04 -22.57
C PHE A 194 5.74 -19.67 -23.24
N ILE A 195 6.74 -18.81 -22.98
CA ILE A 195 6.92 -17.53 -23.68
C ILE A 195 7.49 -17.77 -25.08
N GLU A 196 8.45 -18.69 -25.20
CA GLU A 196 9.03 -19.06 -26.50
C GLU A 196 7.95 -19.73 -27.39
N ALA A 197 7.13 -20.62 -26.83
CA ALA A 197 6.00 -21.21 -27.54
C ALA A 197 5.00 -20.14 -28.03
N ALA A 198 4.64 -19.18 -27.19
CA ALA A 198 3.76 -18.07 -27.56
C ALA A 198 4.35 -17.25 -28.72
N LEU A 199 5.67 -17.01 -28.70
CA LEU A 199 6.37 -16.30 -29.77
C LEU A 199 6.33 -17.08 -31.10
N VAL A 200 6.58 -18.40 -31.07
CA VAL A 200 6.53 -19.27 -32.26
C VAL A 200 5.10 -19.35 -32.82
N CYS A 201 4.09 -19.32 -31.96
CA CYS A 201 2.68 -19.24 -32.36
C CYS A 201 2.27 -17.86 -32.93
N GLY A 202 3.19 -16.90 -33.05
CA GLY A 202 2.92 -15.57 -33.63
C GLY A 202 2.14 -14.62 -32.72
N VAL A 203 2.14 -14.85 -31.41
CA VAL A 203 1.49 -13.94 -30.45
C VAL A 203 2.21 -12.62 -30.43
N SER A 204 1.46 -11.51 -30.58
CA SER A 204 2.05 -10.17 -30.59
C SER A 204 2.74 -9.81 -29.26
N THR A 205 3.78 -8.99 -29.31
CA THR A 205 4.53 -8.47 -28.13
C THR A 205 3.59 -7.95 -27.03
N ARG A 206 2.59 -7.13 -27.40
CA ARG A 206 1.60 -6.59 -26.45
C ARG A 206 0.86 -7.71 -25.71
N ASN A 207 0.42 -8.73 -26.43
CA ASN A 207 -0.32 -9.85 -25.85
C ASN A 207 0.60 -10.72 -24.99
N ILE A 208 1.87 -10.92 -25.38
CA ILE A 208 2.84 -11.64 -24.54
C ILE A 208 3.02 -10.89 -23.22
N VAL A 209 3.23 -9.57 -23.26
CA VAL A 209 3.40 -8.76 -22.04
C VAL A 209 2.14 -8.82 -21.18
N LEU A 210 0.97 -8.50 -21.74
CA LEU A 210 -0.26 -8.33 -20.94
C LEU A 210 -0.90 -9.65 -20.49
N ARG A 211 -0.80 -10.72 -21.29
CA ARG A 211 -1.48 -11.99 -21.02
C ARG A 211 -0.57 -13.08 -20.47
N HIS A 212 0.74 -12.96 -20.67
CA HIS A 212 1.68 -13.99 -20.23
C HIS A 212 2.66 -13.46 -19.17
N ILE A 213 3.25 -12.27 -19.32
CA ILE A 213 4.23 -11.75 -18.37
C ILE A 213 3.53 -11.13 -17.15
N VAL A 214 2.67 -10.13 -17.35
CA VAL A 214 2.02 -9.40 -16.25
C VAL A 214 1.29 -10.35 -15.27
N PRO A 215 0.48 -11.32 -15.70
CA PRO A 215 -0.16 -12.24 -14.76
C PRO A 215 0.83 -13.11 -13.97
N ASN A 216 1.96 -13.47 -14.56
CA ASN A 216 2.97 -14.30 -13.90
C ASN A 216 3.86 -13.52 -12.90
N VAL A 217 3.93 -12.19 -12.99
CA VAL A 217 4.63 -11.35 -12.00
C VAL A 217 3.70 -10.85 -10.90
N LEU A 218 2.37 -11.04 -11.00
CA LEU A 218 1.39 -10.51 -10.05
C LEU A 218 1.69 -10.91 -8.60
N GLY A 219 2.18 -12.12 -8.35
CA GLY A 219 2.55 -12.54 -7.00
C GLY A 219 3.56 -11.59 -6.36
N VAL A 220 4.66 -11.29 -7.07
CA VAL A 220 5.69 -10.37 -6.60
C VAL A 220 5.16 -8.93 -6.53
N VAL A 221 4.34 -8.53 -7.50
CA VAL A 221 3.72 -7.18 -7.54
C VAL A 221 2.82 -6.96 -6.33
N VAL A 222 1.97 -7.92 -5.96
CA VAL A 222 1.06 -7.82 -4.80
C VAL A 222 1.84 -7.71 -3.49
N VAL A 223 2.89 -8.52 -3.32
CA VAL A 223 3.77 -8.45 -2.15
C VAL A 223 4.44 -7.08 -2.06
N TYR A 224 5.02 -6.60 -3.15
CA TYR A 224 5.69 -5.31 -3.14
C TYR A 224 4.70 -4.15 -2.95
N ALA A 225 3.52 -4.23 -3.56
CA ALA A 225 2.45 -3.23 -3.40
C ALA A 225 2.02 -3.09 -1.94
N SER A 226 1.88 -4.20 -1.21
CA SER A 226 1.50 -4.17 0.21
C SER A 226 2.55 -3.48 1.10
N LEU A 227 3.84 -3.57 0.74
CA LEU A 227 4.94 -2.87 1.42
C LEU A 227 5.08 -1.40 0.97
N LEU A 228 4.59 -1.06 -0.24
CA LEU A 228 4.58 0.33 -0.71
C LEU A 228 3.57 1.19 0.05
N VAL A 229 2.37 0.67 0.37
CA VAL A 229 1.32 1.46 1.02
C VAL A 229 1.81 2.15 2.31
N PRO A 230 2.41 1.45 3.29
CA PRO A 230 2.93 2.12 4.49
C PRO A 230 4.01 3.15 4.20
N SER A 231 4.87 2.89 3.20
CA SER A 231 5.89 3.85 2.77
C SER A 231 5.26 5.14 2.21
N MET A 232 4.19 5.00 1.42
CA MET A 232 3.46 6.15 0.85
C MET A 232 2.73 6.96 1.93
N ILE A 233 2.13 6.29 2.92
CA ILE A 233 1.51 6.94 4.09
C ILE A 233 2.58 7.72 4.88
N LEU A 234 3.77 7.14 5.08
CA LEU A 234 4.89 7.84 5.73
C LEU A 234 5.34 9.05 4.94
N PHE A 235 5.49 8.95 3.63
CA PHE A 235 5.85 10.09 2.78
C PHE A 235 4.81 11.22 2.84
N GLU A 236 3.52 10.87 2.75
CA GLU A 236 2.44 11.86 2.92
C GLU A 236 2.51 12.52 4.29
N SER A 237 2.63 11.71 5.35
CA SER A 237 2.68 12.20 6.72
C SER A 237 3.88 13.10 6.96
N PHE A 238 5.02 12.77 6.38
CA PHE A 238 6.23 13.60 6.47
C PHE A 238 6.07 14.94 5.72
N LEU A 239 5.51 14.92 4.52
CA LEU A 239 5.21 16.16 3.78
C LEU A 239 4.21 17.04 4.52
N SER A 240 3.16 16.45 5.05
CA SER A 240 2.14 17.17 5.83
C SER A 240 2.70 17.72 7.13
N PHE A 241 3.56 16.96 7.82
CA PHE A 241 4.28 17.40 9.01
C PHE A 241 5.15 18.65 8.75
N LEU A 242 5.78 18.72 7.57
CA LEU A 242 6.56 19.89 7.14
C LEU A 242 5.70 21.06 6.62
N GLY A 243 4.37 20.95 6.69
CA GLY A 243 3.46 21.98 6.20
C GLY A 243 3.30 22.03 4.68
N LEU A 244 3.84 21.03 3.95
CA LEU A 244 3.69 20.93 2.49
C LEU A 244 2.47 20.08 2.09
N GLY A 245 1.74 19.55 3.07
CA GLY A 245 0.63 18.63 2.91
C GLY A 245 -0.73 19.28 2.81
N THR A 246 -1.72 18.60 3.37
CA THR A 246 -3.11 19.07 3.49
C THR A 246 -3.19 20.36 4.26
N GLN A 247 -4.04 21.28 3.75
CA GLN A 247 -4.30 22.56 4.38
C GLN A 247 -5.63 22.54 5.13
N GLU A 248 -5.74 23.37 6.19
CA GLU A 248 -6.99 23.56 6.90
C GLU A 248 -8.13 24.01 5.97
N PRO A 249 -9.38 23.59 6.25
CA PRO A 249 -9.85 22.87 7.43
C PRO A 249 -9.60 21.35 7.38
N LEU A 250 -9.17 20.81 6.22
CA LEU A 250 -8.82 19.40 6.09
C LEU A 250 -7.53 19.11 6.87
N SER A 251 -7.39 17.89 7.33
CA SER A 251 -6.21 17.42 8.04
C SER A 251 -5.80 16.02 7.57
N SER A 252 -4.56 15.67 7.80
CA SER A 252 -4.04 14.31 7.69
C SER A 252 -3.37 13.91 9.00
N TRP A 253 -3.06 12.63 9.18
CA TRP A 253 -2.32 12.25 10.40
C TRP A 253 -1.00 12.99 10.53
N GLY A 254 -0.29 13.23 9.41
CA GLY A 254 0.94 14.00 9.42
C GLY A 254 0.76 15.46 9.85
N ALA A 255 -0.29 16.13 9.38
CA ALA A 255 -0.61 17.49 9.80
C ALA A 255 -0.98 17.54 11.29
N LEU A 256 -1.82 16.60 11.77
CA LEU A 256 -2.17 16.50 13.20
C LEU A 256 -0.95 16.21 14.07
N LEU A 257 0.02 15.43 13.58
CA LEU A 257 1.29 15.19 14.28
C LEU A 257 2.11 16.47 14.41
N SER A 258 2.13 17.33 13.39
CA SER A 258 2.81 18.62 13.44
C SER A 258 2.18 19.55 14.48
N ASP A 259 0.84 19.65 14.46
CA ASP A 259 0.09 20.44 15.46
C ASP A 259 0.30 19.90 16.88
N GLY A 260 0.24 18.59 17.03
CA GLY A 260 0.46 17.92 18.31
C GLY A 260 1.90 18.06 18.84
N ALA A 261 2.90 18.02 17.95
CA ALA A 261 4.30 18.24 18.35
C ALA A 261 4.54 19.66 18.89
N ASN A 262 3.90 20.66 18.28
CA ASN A 262 4.00 22.06 18.73
C ASN A 262 3.27 22.30 20.06
N SER A 263 2.34 21.46 20.45
CA SER A 263 1.48 21.62 21.64
C SER A 263 1.69 20.53 22.69
N MET A 264 2.71 19.66 22.55
CA MET A 264 2.85 18.43 23.34
C MET A 264 3.08 18.67 24.84
N GLU A 265 3.61 19.82 25.24
CA GLU A 265 3.85 20.17 26.65
C GLU A 265 2.54 20.46 27.40
N VAL A 266 1.56 21.03 26.69
CA VAL A 266 0.27 21.46 27.28
C VAL A 266 -0.84 20.44 26.97
N SER A 267 -0.85 19.90 25.75
CA SER A 267 -1.92 19.06 25.23
C SER A 267 -1.36 17.79 24.56
N PRO A 268 -0.78 16.86 25.34
CA PRO A 268 -0.10 15.67 24.80
C PRO A 268 -1.02 14.73 23.98
N TRP A 269 -2.32 14.75 24.21
CA TRP A 269 -3.30 13.96 23.45
C TRP A 269 -3.35 14.33 21.98
N LEU A 270 -3.04 15.60 21.62
CA LEU A 270 -2.98 16.07 20.23
C LEU A 270 -1.91 15.32 19.42
N LEU A 271 -0.83 14.88 20.07
CA LEU A 271 0.22 14.08 19.45
C LEU A 271 -0.08 12.60 19.56
N LEU A 272 -0.49 12.11 20.75
CA LEU A 272 -0.57 10.68 21.05
C LEU A 272 -1.62 9.95 20.22
N PHE A 273 -2.82 10.52 20.03
CA PHE A 273 -3.88 9.85 19.27
C PHE A 273 -3.52 9.70 17.79
N PRO A 274 -3.17 10.77 17.03
CA PRO A 274 -2.81 10.59 15.62
C PRO A 274 -1.54 9.75 15.44
N ALA A 275 -0.54 9.86 16.34
CA ALA A 275 0.64 9.01 16.33
C ALA A 275 0.29 7.53 16.52
N GLY A 276 -0.58 7.22 17.48
CA GLY A 276 -1.04 5.85 17.73
C GLY A 276 -1.72 5.24 16.52
N PHE A 277 -2.66 5.97 15.90
CA PHE A 277 -3.34 5.50 14.68
C PHE A 277 -2.37 5.30 13.51
N LEU A 278 -1.46 6.25 13.28
CA LEU A 278 -0.45 6.15 12.23
C LEU A 278 0.44 4.93 12.45
N VAL A 279 1.05 4.79 13.62
CA VAL A 279 1.99 3.72 13.96
C VAL A 279 1.32 2.35 13.85
N VAL A 280 0.13 2.17 14.42
CA VAL A 280 -0.61 0.91 14.35
C VAL A 280 -0.95 0.57 12.90
N THR A 281 -1.37 1.55 12.10
CA THR A 281 -1.67 1.35 10.68
C THR A 281 -0.44 0.88 9.90
N LEU A 282 0.71 1.52 10.11
CA LEU A 282 1.97 1.14 9.46
C LEU A 282 2.40 -0.28 9.83
N PHE A 283 2.32 -0.64 11.12
CA PHE A 283 2.60 -2.01 11.56
C PHE A 283 1.64 -3.02 10.92
N CYS A 284 0.35 -2.72 10.87
CA CYS A 284 -0.64 -3.60 10.24
C CYS A 284 -0.30 -3.86 8.76
N PHE A 285 0.02 -2.82 7.99
CA PHE A 285 0.40 -2.99 6.59
C PHE A 285 1.69 -3.81 6.43
N ASN A 286 2.70 -3.59 7.28
CA ASN A 286 3.94 -4.36 7.24
C ASN A 286 3.69 -5.85 7.54
N PHE A 287 2.96 -6.19 8.60
CA PHE A 287 2.65 -7.60 8.92
C PHE A 287 1.77 -8.26 7.85
N ILE A 288 0.85 -7.52 7.24
CA ILE A 288 0.06 -8.03 6.09
C ILE A 288 0.99 -8.28 4.90
N GLY A 289 1.91 -7.36 4.61
CA GLY A 289 2.90 -7.50 3.54
C GLY A 289 3.82 -8.71 3.73
N ASP A 290 4.36 -8.89 4.92
CA ASP A 290 5.18 -10.05 5.26
C ASP A 290 4.36 -11.35 5.16
N GLY A 291 3.13 -11.37 5.67
CA GLY A 291 2.24 -12.53 5.54
C GLY A 291 1.88 -12.87 4.09
N LEU A 292 1.71 -11.87 3.22
CA LEU A 292 1.52 -12.07 1.77
C LEU A 292 2.79 -12.60 1.11
N ARG A 293 3.96 -12.11 1.50
CA ARG A 293 5.25 -12.59 1.01
C ARG A 293 5.45 -14.06 1.34
N ASP A 294 5.26 -14.44 2.61
CA ASP A 294 5.39 -15.84 3.05
C ASP A 294 4.39 -16.76 2.34
N ALA A 295 3.16 -16.27 2.14
CA ALA A 295 2.11 -17.02 1.47
C ALA A 295 2.37 -17.25 -0.02
N LEU A 296 3.05 -16.32 -0.70
CA LEU A 296 3.33 -16.35 -2.14
C LEU A 296 4.75 -16.85 -2.48
N ASP A 297 5.62 -17.11 -1.47
CA ASP A 297 6.99 -17.63 -1.71
C ASP A 297 6.92 -19.06 -2.27
N PRO A 298 7.53 -19.31 -3.45
CA PRO A 298 7.54 -20.63 -4.06
C PRO A 298 8.49 -21.64 -3.39
N LYS A 299 9.38 -21.20 -2.49
CA LYS A 299 10.40 -22.06 -1.87
C LYS A 299 9.85 -23.00 -0.81
N ASP A 300 8.67 -22.71 -0.29
CA ASP A 300 8.00 -23.52 0.74
C ASP A 300 6.99 -24.53 0.14
N ARG A 301 7.21 -24.92 -1.11
CA ARG A 301 6.40 -25.93 -1.80
C ARG A 301 7.01 -27.31 -1.78
#